data_fb71585ea9545e843da16217da2ce965
#
_entry.id   fb71585ea9545e843da16217da2ce965
#
_cell.length_a   1.000
_cell.length_b   1.000
_cell.length_c   1.000
_cell.angle_alpha   90.00
_cell.angle_beta   90.00
_cell.angle_gamma   90.00
#
_symmetry.space_group_name_H-M   'P 1'
#
loop_
_entity.id
_entity.type
_entity.pdbx_description
1 polymer ?
#
loop_
_entity_poly.entity_id
_entity_poly.type
_entity_poly.pdbx_seq_one_letter_code
_entity_poly.pdbx_strand_id
1 'polypeptide(L)'
;IKEQYTLNFFSYYKNMKYPILVPNIFNHPFTYESSLKLKVGDYVMVPFGKSKITGVVWDEFEKNNNKNFKTKNVIKKLDVTPLKKNTINFLNWFAEYNLIPKGMALKLVLLTSNAVENKETQLYQIFDSKIKQNLIKLSSDQNKSLKKMNVSNKKFRVHVLQGTTGSGKTLVYFEALKPLIEKGFQ
;
A
#
# COMPACT_ATOMS: atom_id res chain seq x y z
N ILE A 1 -45.60 36.20 -18.87
CA ILE A 1 -45.52 34.82 -18.34
C ILE A 1 -44.34 34.19 -19.04
N LYS A 2 -43.18 34.18 -18.42
CA LYS A 2 -41.99 33.43 -18.87
C LYS A 2 -41.80 32.28 -17.90
N GLU A 3 -42.20 31.10 -18.34
CA GLU A 3 -41.83 29.85 -17.64
C GLU A 3 -40.35 29.61 -17.81
N GLN A 4 -39.66 29.64 -16.69
CA GLN A 4 -38.25 29.29 -16.56
C GLN A 4 -38.12 27.76 -16.53
N TYR A 5 -37.80 27.17 -17.67
CA TYR A 5 -37.38 25.74 -17.69
C TYR A 5 -36.00 25.64 -17.10
N THR A 6 -35.92 25.33 -15.83
CA THR A 6 -34.70 24.87 -15.18
C THR A 6 -34.46 23.46 -15.68
N LEU A 7 -33.61 23.34 -16.70
CA LEU A 7 -33.04 22.05 -17.12
C LEU A 7 -32.20 21.50 -15.97
N ASN A 8 -32.80 20.59 -15.22
CA ASN A 8 -32.10 19.72 -14.31
C ASN A 8 -31.16 18.82 -15.14
N PHE A 9 -29.94 19.27 -15.35
CA PHE A 9 -28.83 18.42 -15.77
C PHE A 9 -28.47 17.46 -14.61
N PHE A 10 -29.33 16.55 -14.24
CA PHE A 10 -28.93 15.35 -13.55
C PHE A 10 -28.21 14.47 -14.60
N SER A 11 -26.90 14.73 -14.72
CA SER A 11 -26.00 13.84 -15.39
C SER A 11 -26.25 12.43 -14.85
N TYR A 12 -26.75 11.56 -15.71
CA TYR A 12 -26.88 10.11 -15.46
C TYR A 12 -25.45 9.53 -15.32
N TYR A 13 -24.84 9.71 -14.17
CA TYR A 13 -23.61 8.99 -13.83
C TYR A 13 -23.99 7.52 -13.67
N LYS A 14 -23.79 6.76 -14.73
CA LYS A 14 -23.96 5.32 -14.72
C LYS A 14 -23.01 4.77 -13.66
N ASN A 15 -23.55 4.27 -12.55
CA ASN A 15 -22.76 3.62 -11.52
C ASN A 15 -21.95 2.49 -12.15
N MET A 16 -20.63 2.55 -11.99
CA MET A 16 -19.72 1.51 -12.44
C MET A 16 -19.46 0.53 -11.31
N LYS A 17 -19.29 -0.75 -11.66
CA LYS A 17 -18.94 -1.80 -10.70
C LYS A 17 -17.42 -1.92 -10.57
N TYR A 18 -16.97 -2.05 -9.35
CA TYR A 18 -15.55 -2.17 -9.01
C TYR A 18 -15.30 -3.36 -8.09
N PRO A 19 -14.25 -4.17 -8.35
CA PRO A 19 -13.81 -5.20 -7.44
C PRO A 19 -12.99 -4.55 -6.32
N ILE A 20 -13.42 -4.70 -5.07
CA ILE A 20 -12.74 -4.13 -3.92
C ILE A 20 -12.32 -5.24 -2.98
N LEU A 21 -11.01 -5.39 -2.80
CA LEU A 21 -10.44 -6.29 -1.81
C LEU A 21 -10.40 -5.57 -0.45
N VAL A 22 -10.94 -6.23 0.56
CA VAL A 22 -10.93 -5.73 1.95
C VAL A 22 -9.96 -6.55 2.80
N PRO A 23 -9.31 -5.96 3.81
CA PRO A 23 -8.36 -6.65 4.69
C PRO A 23 -9.10 -7.59 5.66
N ASN A 24 -9.54 -8.73 5.17
CA ASN A 24 -10.32 -9.73 5.87
C ASN A 24 -9.88 -11.15 5.49
N ILE A 25 -10.59 -12.16 6.00
CA ILE A 25 -10.32 -13.59 5.76
C ILE A 25 -10.75 -14.08 4.36
N PHE A 26 -11.33 -13.22 3.53
CA PHE A 26 -11.81 -13.62 2.20
C PHE A 26 -10.70 -13.62 1.15
N ASN A 27 -10.78 -14.60 0.25
CA ASN A 27 -9.79 -14.78 -0.81
C ASN A 27 -10.14 -14.06 -2.12
N HIS A 28 -11.22 -13.29 -2.12
CA HIS A 28 -11.74 -12.62 -3.32
C HIS A 28 -12.15 -11.18 -3.01
N PRO A 29 -12.09 -10.28 -4.00
CA PRO A 29 -12.66 -8.94 -3.88
C PRO A 29 -14.19 -9.01 -3.93
N PHE A 30 -14.84 -8.05 -3.29
CA PHE A 30 -16.28 -7.85 -3.34
C PHE A 30 -16.63 -6.81 -4.39
N THR A 31 -17.80 -6.98 -5.04
CA THR A 31 -18.29 -6.02 -6.03
C THR A 31 -19.05 -4.88 -5.34
N TYR A 32 -18.57 -3.65 -5.56
CA TYR A 32 -19.25 -2.41 -5.14
C TYR A 32 -19.54 -1.53 -6.34
N GLU A 33 -20.52 -0.64 -6.19
CA GLU A 33 -20.88 0.36 -7.19
C GLU A 33 -20.33 1.73 -6.79
N SER A 34 -19.98 2.55 -7.78
CA SER A 34 -19.57 3.94 -7.56
C SER A 34 -19.85 4.80 -8.78
N SER A 35 -20.30 6.02 -8.53
CA SER A 35 -20.32 7.10 -9.53
C SER A 35 -18.93 7.74 -9.73
N LEU A 36 -18.01 7.51 -8.79
CA LEU A 36 -16.64 7.99 -8.89
C LEU A 36 -15.83 7.11 -9.85
N LYS A 37 -15.02 7.74 -10.69
CA LYS A 37 -14.06 7.02 -11.53
C LYS A 37 -12.90 6.53 -10.68
N LEU A 38 -12.88 5.23 -10.40
CA LEU A 38 -11.83 4.56 -9.62
C LEU A 38 -10.84 3.85 -10.55
N LYS A 39 -9.62 3.67 -10.05
CA LYS A 39 -8.54 2.94 -10.72
C LYS A 39 -8.04 1.83 -9.79
N VAL A 40 -7.49 0.78 -10.38
CA VAL A 40 -6.81 -0.29 -9.62
C VAL A 40 -5.75 0.33 -8.71
N GLY A 41 -5.75 -0.08 -7.46
CA GLY A 41 -4.88 0.47 -6.41
C GLY A 41 -5.49 1.61 -5.60
N ASP A 42 -6.59 2.23 -6.04
CA ASP A 42 -7.24 3.29 -5.26
C ASP A 42 -7.74 2.73 -3.92
N TYR A 43 -7.47 3.47 -2.86
CA TYR A 43 -8.01 3.18 -1.53
C TYR A 43 -9.41 3.78 -1.42
N VAL A 44 -10.35 2.98 -0.95
CA VAL A 44 -11.76 3.37 -0.81
C VAL A 44 -12.32 2.92 0.52
N MET A 45 -13.25 3.71 1.06
CA MET A 45 -14.05 3.29 2.20
C MET A 45 -15.34 2.67 1.72
N VAL A 46 -15.66 1.49 2.20
CA VAL A 46 -16.86 0.73 1.83
C VAL A 46 -17.64 0.24 3.05
N PRO A 47 -18.96 0.06 2.93
CA PRO A 47 -19.75 -0.56 3.98
C PRO A 47 -19.53 -2.08 3.96
N PHE A 48 -19.13 -2.65 5.10
CA PHE A 48 -18.89 -4.07 5.25
C PHE A 48 -19.59 -4.60 6.51
N GLY A 49 -20.62 -5.44 6.32
CA GLY A 49 -21.51 -5.81 7.42
C GLY A 49 -22.19 -4.59 8.02
N LYS A 50 -22.03 -4.40 9.34
CA LYS A 50 -22.50 -3.22 10.10
C LYS A 50 -21.45 -2.11 10.21
N SER A 51 -20.22 -2.36 9.76
CA SER A 51 -19.08 -1.45 9.86
C SER A 51 -18.72 -0.82 8.52
N LYS A 52 -17.85 0.18 8.57
CA LYS A 52 -17.16 0.72 7.42
C LYS A 52 -15.71 0.23 7.46
N ILE A 53 -15.16 -0.13 6.33
CA ILE A 53 -13.80 -0.63 6.23
C ILE A 53 -13.09 -0.01 5.03
N THR A 54 -11.80 0.21 5.16
CA THR A 54 -10.96 0.62 4.03
C THR A 54 -10.57 -0.61 3.22
N GLY A 55 -10.80 -0.54 1.91
CA GLY A 55 -10.41 -1.53 0.94
C GLY A 55 -9.60 -0.93 -0.19
N VAL A 56 -9.14 -1.76 -1.10
CA VAL A 56 -8.38 -1.36 -2.29
C VAL A 56 -9.10 -1.88 -3.53
N VAL A 57 -9.22 -1.02 -4.55
CA VAL A 57 -9.72 -1.43 -5.86
C VAL A 57 -8.74 -2.44 -6.45
N TRP A 58 -9.23 -3.66 -6.68
CA TRP A 58 -8.43 -4.79 -7.16
C TRP A 58 -8.50 -4.92 -8.68
N ASP A 59 -7.66 -5.75 -9.25
CA ASP A 59 -7.55 -5.95 -10.70
C ASP A 59 -8.44 -7.08 -11.24
N GLU A 60 -9.07 -7.87 -10.39
CA GLU A 60 -9.91 -8.99 -10.75
C GLU A 60 -11.26 -8.92 -10.05
N PHE A 61 -12.33 -9.32 -10.75
CA PHE A 61 -13.62 -9.62 -10.15
C PHE A 61 -13.65 -11.06 -9.62
N GLU A 62 -14.56 -11.35 -8.70
CA GLU A 62 -14.82 -12.71 -8.27
C GLU A 62 -15.30 -13.55 -9.47
N LYS A 63 -14.67 -14.71 -9.68
CA LYS A 63 -14.93 -15.56 -10.87
C LYS A 63 -16.32 -16.22 -10.92
N ASN A 64 -17.09 -16.20 -9.81
CA ASN A 64 -18.35 -16.93 -9.67
C ASN A 64 -19.55 -16.07 -9.22
N ASN A 65 -19.78 -14.94 -9.85
CA ASN A 65 -20.93 -14.07 -9.50
C ASN A 65 -22.22 -14.44 -10.25
N ASN A 66 -22.74 -15.67 -10.05
CA ASN A 66 -24.08 -16.06 -10.50
C ASN A 66 -25.19 -15.74 -9.47
N LYS A 67 -24.89 -14.98 -8.41
CA LYS A 67 -25.90 -14.63 -7.41
C LYS A 67 -26.24 -13.15 -7.54
N ASN A 68 -27.51 -12.85 -7.71
CA ASN A 68 -28.08 -11.50 -7.71
C ASN A 68 -27.98 -10.89 -6.28
N PHE A 69 -26.77 -10.55 -5.84
CA PHE A 69 -26.62 -9.80 -4.61
C PHE A 69 -26.86 -8.31 -4.87
N LYS A 70 -27.58 -7.67 -3.96
CA LYS A 70 -27.70 -6.22 -3.96
C LYS A 70 -26.33 -5.62 -3.70
N THR A 71 -25.75 -5.02 -4.72
CA THR A 71 -24.47 -4.32 -4.61
C THR A 71 -24.60 -3.11 -3.69
N LYS A 72 -23.55 -2.82 -2.91
CA LYS A 72 -23.48 -1.63 -2.06
C LYS A 72 -22.60 -0.57 -2.73
N ASN A 73 -22.82 0.68 -2.38
CA ASN A 73 -22.04 1.79 -2.92
C ASN A 73 -20.74 2.02 -2.13
N VAL A 74 -19.70 2.44 -2.84
CA VAL A 74 -18.49 3.01 -2.24
C VAL A 74 -18.87 4.28 -1.49
N ILE A 75 -18.42 4.44 -0.25
CA ILE A 75 -18.73 5.60 0.59
C ILE A 75 -17.88 6.80 0.14
N LYS A 76 -16.57 6.61 0.01
CA LYS A 76 -15.64 7.64 -0.48
C LYS A 76 -14.36 7.01 -1.02
N LYS A 77 -13.72 7.72 -1.95
CA LYS A 77 -12.33 7.49 -2.33
C LYS A 77 -11.44 8.22 -1.33
N LEU A 78 -10.36 7.57 -0.89
CA LEU A 78 -9.36 8.19 -0.02
C LEU A 78 -8.33 8.92 -0.87
N ASP A 79 -7.93 10.12 -0.42
CA ASP A 79 -6.97 10.96 -1.13
C ASP A 79 -5.54 10.62 -0.67
N VAL A 80 -5.10 9.43 -1.04
CA VAL A 80 -3.75 8.90 -0.80
C VAL A 80 -3.21 8.29 -2.10
N THR A 81 -1.90 8.14 -2.17
CA THR A 81 -1.24 7.53 -3.32
C THR A 81 -1.75 6.10 -3.53
N PRO A 82 -2.25 5.76 -4.72
CA PRO A 82 -2.75 4.41 -5.00
C PRO A 82 -1.70 3.34 -4.77
N LEU A 83 -2.14 2.15 -4.37
CA LEU A 83 -1.29 0.99 -4.24
C LEU A 83 -0.71 0.62 -5.62
N LYS A 84 0.60 0.51 -5.71
CA LYS A 84 1.29 0.23 -6.98
C LYS A 84 0.95 -1.17 -7.49
N LYS A 85 0.86 -1.34 -8.80
CA LYS A 85 0.59 -2.64 -9.43
C LYS A 85 1.58 -3.73 -9.01
N ASN A 86 2.86 -3.38 -8.85
CA ASN A 86 3.87 -4.34 -8.39
C ASN A 86 3.59 -4.85 -6.97
N THR A 87 3.05 -4.00 -6.11
CA THR A 87 2.64 -4.41 -4.75
C THR A 87 1.41 -5.31 -4.80
N ILE A 88 0.44 -5.02 -5.68
CA ILE A 88 -0.73 -5.90 -5.91
C ILE A 88 -0.27 -7.28 -6.39
N ASN A 89 0.62 -7.32 -7.38
CA ASN A 89 1.17 -8.57 -7.90
C ASN A 89 1.92 -9.35 -6.81
N PHE A 90 2.71 -8.65 -5.98
CA PHE A 90 3.40 -9.25 -4.84
C PHE A 90 2.40 -9.83 -3.82
N LEU A 91 1.32 -9.11 -3.48
CA LEU A 91 0.31 -9.58 -2.53
C LEU A 91 -0.45 -10.80 -3.08
N ASN A 92 -0.76 -10.83 -4.37
CA ASN A 92 -1.38 -12.00 -5.01
C ASN A 92 -0.46 -13.22 -4.92
N TRP A 93 0.82 -13.07 -5.32
CA TRP A 93 1.83 -14.12 -5.20
C TRP A 93 2.04 -14.55 -3.75
N PHE A 94 2.14 -13.61 -2.80
CA PHE A 94 2.36 -13.89 -1.39
C PHE A 94 1.19 -14.68 -0.77
N ALA A 95 -0.05 -14.33 -1.13
CA ALA A 95 -1.23 -15.04 -0.69
C ALA A 95 -1.23 -16.50 -1.21
N GLU A 96 -0.92 -16.68 -2.48
CA GLU A 96 -0.87 -17.99 -3.13
C GLU A 96 0.27 -18.85 -2.56
N TYR A 97 1.48 -18.29 -2.47
CA TYR A 97 2.66 -18.98 -1.94
C TYR A 97 2.48 -19.45 -0.49
N ASN A 98 1.86 -18.63 0.35
CA ASN A 98 1.64 -18.95 1.77
C ASN A 98 0.29 -19.63 2.04
N LEU A 99 -0.51 -19.91 1.01
CA LEU A 99 -1.85 -20.50 1.12
C LEU A 99 -2.78 -19.73 2.07
N ILE A 100 -2.68 -18.40 2.07
CA ILE A 100 -3.52 -17.51 2.87
C ILE A 100 -4.49 -16.73 1.97
N PRO A 101 -5.66 -16.31 2.50
CA PRO A 101 -6.58 -15.47 1.74
C PRO A 101 -5.96 -14.13 1.32
N LYS A 102 -6.26 -13.65 0.09
CA LYS A 102 -5.79 -12.35 -0.43
C LYS A 102 -6.09 -11.19 0.51
N GLY A 103 -7.27 -11.18 1.15
CA GLY A 103 -7.64 -10.17 2.15
C GLY A 103 -6.73 -10.18 3.39
N MET A 104 -6.20 -11.33 3.79
CA MET A 104 -5.21 -11.41 4.87
C MET A 104 -3.84 -10.89 4.40
N ALA A 105 -3.43 -11.19 3.16
CA ALA A 105 -2.21 -10.62 2.60
C ALA A 105 -2.30 -9.08 2.52
N LEU A 106 -3.48 -8.53 2.17
CA LEU A 106 -3.69 -7.07 2.14
C LEU A 106 -3.48 -6.43 3.52
N LYS A 107 -3.69 -7.13 4.63
CA LYS A 107 -3.37 -6.61 5.98
C LYS A 107 -1.90 -6.25 6.16
N LEU A 108 -0.97 -6.83 5.40
CA LEU A 108 0.46 -6.47 5.48
C LEU A 108 0.71 -5.00 5.09
N VAL A 109 -0.10 -4.45 4.20
CA VAL A 109 -0.02 -3.04 3.77
C VAL A 109 -1.07 -2.15 4.45
N LEU A 110 -2.16 -2.73 4.96
CA LEU A 110 -3.22 -2.02 5.70
C LEU A 110 -3.22 -2.43 7.17
N LEU A 111 -2.06 -2.37 7.83
CA LEU A 111 -1.93 -2.68 9.26
C LEU A 111 -2.80 -1.79 10.15
N THR A 112 -2.94 -0.52 9.76
CA THR A 112 -3.81 0.44 10.41
C THR A 112 -4.57 1.24 9.35
N SER A 113 -5.91 1.18 9.38
CA SER A 113 -6.75 2.02 8.52
C SER A 113 -6.49 3.51 8.75
N ASN A 114 -6.17 3.89 9.98
CA ASN A 114 -5.87 5.28 10.36
C ASN A 114 -4.73 5.90 9.53
N ALA A 115 -3.72 5.12 9.14
CA ALA A 115 -2.61 5.62 8.33
C ALA A 115 -3.05 6.05 6.91
N VAL A 116 -4.15 5.50 6.43
CA VAL A 116 -4.71 5.78 5.09
C VAL A 116 -5.91 6.74 5.16
N GLU A 117 -6.59 6.79 6.31
CA GLU A 117 -7.82 7.58 6.51
C GLU A 117 -7.54 8.99 6.99
N ASN A 118 -6.49 9.20 7.76
CA ASN A 118 -6.14 10.47 8.39
C ASN A 118 -4.89 11.08 7.76
N LYS A 119 -5.08 12.10 6.92
CA LYS A 119 -3.96 12.89 6.35
C LYS A 119 -3.13 13.62 7.41
N GLU A 120 -3.74 13.96 8.53
CA GLU A 120 -3.14 14.80 9.57
C GLU A 120 -2.30 14.02 10.58
N THR A 121 -2.33 12.72 10.55
CA THR A 121 -1.39 11.94 11.35
C THR A 121 -0.03 12.06 10.70
N GLN A 122 0.70 13.11 11.03
CA GLN A 122 2.15 13.15 10.86
C GLN A 122 2.71 12.04 11.75
N LEU A 123 2.66 10.81 11.25
CA LEU A 123 3.21 9.62 11.91
C LEU A 123 4.73 9.71 12.05
N TYR A 124 5.31 10.65 11.36
CA TYR A 124 6.71 10.99 11.46
C TYR A 124 6.81 12.45 11.90
N GLN A 125 6.96 12.68 13.18
CA GLN A 125 7.78 13.80 13.58
C GLN A 125 9.10 13.58 12.83
N ILE A 126 9.39 14.47 11.88
CA ILE A 126 10.74 14.58 11.37
C ILE A 126 11.52 14.97 12.62
N PHE A 127 12.06 13.97 13.29
CA PHE A 127 13.11 14.23 14.23
C PHE A 127 14.18 14.88 13.37
N ASP A 128 14.28 16.19 13.44
CA ASP A 128 15.48 16.91 13.04
C ASP A 128 16.57 16.41 13.99
N SER A 129 16.93 15.16 13.73
CA SER A 129 18.03 14.52 14.38
C SER A 129 19.27 15.19 13.82
N LYS A 130 19.61 16.35 14.42
CA LYS A 130 21.02 16.60 14.73
C LYS A 130 21.46 15.43 15.62
N ILE A 131 21.34 14.21 15.10
CA ILE A 131 22.03 13.06 15.62
C ILE A 131 23.48 13.52 15.58
N LYS A 132 23.98 13.91 16.74
CA LYS A 132 25.42 13.99 16.93
C LYS A 132 25.91 12.69 16.35
N GLN A 133 26.52 12.78 15.17
CA GLN A 133 27.09 11.61 14.51
C GLN A 133 28.18 11.15 15.48
N ASN A 134 27.81 10.34 16.46
CA ASN A 134 28.76 9.50 17.12
C ASN A 134 29.27 8.62 15.98
N LEU A 135 30.43 9.02 15.45
CA LEU A 135 31.08 8.34 14.34
C LEU A 135 31.35 6.91 14.81
N ILE A 136 30.39 6.03 14.55
CA ILE A 136 30.56 4.62 14.83
C ILE A 136 31.65 4.16 13.86
N LYS A 137 32.83 3.88 14.38
CA LYS A 137 33.94 3.40 13.59
C LYS A 137 33.68 1.93 13.22
N LEU A 138 33.49 1.67 11.95
CA LEU A 138 33.41 0.30 11.43
C LEU A 138 34.75 -0.41 11.61
N SER A 139 34.71 -1.69 11.97
CA SER A 139 35.87 -2.54 11.98
C SER A 139 36.45 -2.74 10.56
N SER A 140 37.68 -3.23 10.47
CA SER A 140 38.33 -3.50 9.18
C SER A 140 37.49 -4.42 8.30
N ASP A 141 36.90 -5.48 8.87
CA ASP A 141 36.10 -6.46 8.10
C ASP A 141 34.72 -5.91 7.73
N GLN A 142 34.11 -5.08 8.59
CA GLN A 142 32.89 -4.36 8.27
C GLN A 142 33.12 -3.39 7.10
N ASN A 143 34.23 -2.66 7.10
CA ASN A 143 34.62 -1.76 6.00
C ASN A 143 34.86 -2.52 4.68
N LYS A 144 35.53 -3.67 4.74
CA LYS A 144 35.72 -4.55 3.56
C LYS A 144 34.37 -5.03 2.99
N SER A 145 33.45 -5.40 3.88
CA SER A 145 32.09 -5.83 3.49
C SER A 145 31.31 -4.69 2.88
N LEU A 146 31.32 -3.50 3.48
CA LEU A 146 30.68 -2.30 2.98
C LEU A 146 31.16 -1.92 1.57
N LYS A 147 32.48 -1.95 1.33
CA LYS A 147 33.07 -1.67 0.02
C LYS A 147 32.61 -2.64 -1.07
N LYS A 148 32.30 -3.90 -0.72
CA LYS A 148 31.75 -4.90 -1.66
C LYS A 148 30.27 -4.72 -1.93
N MET A 149 29.53 -4.03 -1.04
CA MET A 149 28.12 -3.72 -1.20
C MET A 149 27.95 -2.52 -2.13
N ASN A 150 27.78 -2.79 -3.42
CA ASN A 150 27.46 -1.73 -4.38
C ASN A 150 25.96 -1.47 -4.37
N VAL A 151 25.48 -0.67 -3.42
CA VAL A 151 24.08 -0.31 -3.29
C VAL A 151 23.73 0.77 -4.31
N SER A 152 22.75 0.48 -5.18
CA SER A 152 22.32 1.35 -6.26
C SER A 152 20.80 1.22 -6.43
N ASN A 153 20.13 2.34 -6.65
CA ASN A 153 18.69 2.37 -6.95
C ASN A 153 18.34 2.02 -8.41
N LYS A 154 19.33 1.81 -9.27
CA LYS A 154 19.12 1.58 -10.71
C LYS A 154 18.78 0.13 -11.05
N LYS A 155 19.19 -0.83 -10.24
CA LYS A 155 18.97 -2.27 -10.51
C LYS A 155 18.71 -3.00 -9.20
N PHE A 156 17.78 -3.95 -9.24
CA PHE A 156 17.59 -4.88 -8.14
C PHE A 156 18.86 -5.73 -7.95
N ARG A 157 19.33 -5.83 -6.71
CA ARG A 157 20.46 -6.68 -6.31
C ARG A 157 20.19 -7.31 -4.96
N VAL A 158 20.63 -8.54 -4.81
CA VAL A 158 20.62 -9.25 -3.52
C VAL A 158 22.03 -9.25 -2.95
N HIS A 159 22.17 -8.77 -1.72
CA HIS A 159 23.42 -8.83 -0.97
C HIS A 159 23.21 -9.73 0.25
N VAL A 160 24.09 -10.72 0.42
CA VAL A 160 24.09 -11.59 1.58
C VAL A 160 25.31 -11.23 2.44
N LEU A 161 25.04 -10.79 3.68
CA LEU A 161 26.07 -10.50 4.67
C LEU A 161 26.09 -11.59 5.71
N GLN A 162 27.15 -12.41 5.71
CA GLN A 162 27.36 -13.47 6.66
C GLN A 162 28.20 -13.00 7.84
N GLY A 163 27.87 -13.42 9.05
CA GLY A 163 28.59 -13.12 10.27
C GLY A 163 27.87 -13.63 11.51
N THR A 164 28.59 -13.81 12.60
CA THR A 164 28.04 -14.22 13.89
C THR A 164 27.05 -13.21 14.46
N THR A 165 26.23 -13.64 15.40
CA THR A 165 25.35 -12.73 16.15
C THR A 165 26.19 -11.69 16.88
N GLY A 166 25.79 -10.43 16.87
CA GLY A 166 26.56 -9.33 17.49
C GLY A 166 27.75 -8.80 16.68
N SER A 167 28.06 -9.33 15.49
CA SER A 167 29.17 -8.83 14.65
C SER A 167 28.93 -7.46 14.00
N GLY A 168 27.81 -6.81 14.31
CA GLY A 168 27.49 -5.47 13.80
C GLY A 168 27.02 -5.44 12.34
N LYS A 169 26.43 -6.52 11.83
CA LYS A 169 25.88 -6.58 10.45
C LYS A 169 24.88 -5.43 10.17
N THR A 170 24.03 -5.13 11.12
CA THR A 170 23.06 -4.03 11.01
C THR A 170 23.73 -2.70 10.75
N LEU A 171 24.88 -2.45 11.37
CA LEU A 171 25.67 -1.24 11.19
C LEU A 171 26.16 -1.10 9.73
N VAL A 172 26.64 -2.21 9.16
CA VAL A 172 27.08 -2.25 7.75
C VAL A 172 25.93 -1.95 6.81
N TYR A 173 24.73 -2.48 7.09
CA TYR A 173 23.51 -2.16 6.30
C TYR A 173 23.16 -0.68 6.38
N PHE A 174 23.14 -0.08 7.56
CA PHE A 174 22.82 1.34 7.72
C PHE A 174 23.81 2.23 6.97
N GLU A 175 25.10 1.97 7.08
CA GLU A 175 26.12 2.72 6.36
C GLU A 175 26.00 2.54 4.83
N ALA A 176 25.61 1.34 4.37
CA ALA A 176 25.37 1.09 2.95
C ALA A 176 24.15 1.84 2.41
N LEU A 177 23.09 2.00 3.22
CA LEU A 177 21.85 2.69 2.83
C LEU A 177 21.92 4.21 2.99
N LYS A 178 22.82 4.72 3.86
CA LYS A 178 22.95 6.14 4.16
C LYS A 178 22.99 7.05 2.93
N PRO A 179 23.79 6.79 1.88
CA PRO A 179 23.82 7.61 0.68
C PRO A 179 22.49 7.63 -0.11
N LEU A 180 21.67 6.60 0.03
CA LEU A 180 20.35 6.55 -0.62
C LEU A 180 19.34 7.37 0.18
N ILE A 181 19.35 7.26 1.50
CA ILE A 181 18.49 8.04 2.39
C ILE A 181 18.76 9.53 2.24
N GLU A 182 20.04 9.93 2.20
CA GLU A 182 20.48 11.32 1.98
C GLU A 182 20.01 11.89 0.63
N LYS A 183 19.79 11.04 -0.36
CA LYS A 183 19.20 11.40 -1.67
C LYS A 183 17.67 11.35 -1.69
N GLY A 184 17.01 11.12 -0.56
CA GLY A 184 15.56 11.08 -0.43
C GLY A 184 14.89 9.79 -0.97
N PHE A 185 15.64 8.71 -1.15
CA PHE A 185 15.04 7.41 -1.48
C PHE A 185 14.45 6.76 -0.22
N GLN A 186 13.27 6.18 -0.41
CA GLN A 186 12.53 5.39 0.59
C GLN A 186 12.53 3.91 0.20
#